data_92e88b4ddc10141f732e78d47bf66906
#
_entry.id   92e88b4ddc10141f732e78d47bf66906
#
_cell.length_a   1.000
_cell.length_b   1.000
_cell.length_c   1.000
_cell.angle_alpha   90.00
_cell.angle_beta   90.00
_cell.angle_gamma   90.00
#
_symmetry.space_group_name_H-M   'P 1'
#
loop_
_entity.id
_entity.type
_entity.pdbx_description
1 polymer ?
#
loop_
_entity_poly.entity_id
_entity_poly.type
_entity_poly.pdbx_seq_one_letter_code
_entity_poly.pdbx_strand_id
1 'polypeptide(L)'
;MRRVAVFAGSAAPLAPSYADAATRVGRLLAENGITLLTEGVMTGLEALLVESAREAGGAVVLLPRDPALVEKADGLLALPQGVVTFDEIFQLWSWQNPADPEKPTGLLNVDGYFTALLKNESDAAVERFVRETQRGMLIVDADPESLLRAMADFRPPETRRHHARDDQ
;
A
#
# COMPACT_ATOMS: atom_id res chain seq x y z
N MET A 1 -8.65 -10.64 -3.19
CA MET A 1 -7.26 -10.30 -2.83
C MET A 1 -6.70 -11.39 -1.94
N ARG A 2 -5.58 -12.04 -2.33
CA ARG A 2 -4.99 -13.18 -1.60
C ARG A 2 -3.61 -12.87 -1.02
N ARG A 3 -2.91 -11.90 -1.58
CA ARG A 3 -1.54 -11.49 -1.19
C ARG A 3 -1.47 -9.98 -1.15
N VAL A 4 -1.00 -9.45 -0.04
CA VAL A 4 -0.82 -8.00 0.15
C VAL A 4 0.64 -7.72 0.47
N ALA A 5 1.27 -6.87 -0.32
CA ALA A 5 2.57 -6.32 0.02
C ALA A 5 2.38 -5.17 0.99
N VAL A 6 2.98 -5.26 2.16
CA VAL A 6 2.90 -4.23 3.19
C VAL A 6 4.26 -3.59 3.38
N PHE A 7 4.28 -2.28 3.24
CA PHE A 7 5.44 -1.42 3.45
C PHE A 7 5.30 -0.75 4.81
N ALA A 8 6.17 -1.11 5.73
CA ALA A 8 6.15 -0.66 7.11
C ALA A 8 7.53 -0.17 7.55
N GLY A 9 7.56 0.90 8.36
CA GLY A 9 8.81 1.49 8.81
C GLY A 9 9.67 0.56 9.64
N SER A 10 10.97 0.57 9.40
CA SER A 10 11.97 -0.15 10.19
C SER A 10 12.41 0.61 11.45
N ALA A 11 12.09 1.90 11.57
CA ALA A 11 12.36 2.69 12.76
C ALA A 11 11.37 2.35 13.88
N ALA A 12 11.79 2.56 15.14
CA ALA A 12 10.88 2.45 16.27
C ALA A 12 9.72 3.44 16.12
N PRO A 13 8.47 3.03 16.39
CA PRO A 13 7.32 3.91 16.23
C PRO A 13 7.39 5.09 17.20
N LEU A 14 7.10 6.30 16.69
CA LEU A 14 7.08 7.52 17.49
C LEU A 14 5.85 7.60 18.40
N ALA A 15 4.75 6.94 18.03
CA ALA A 15 3.51 6.91 18.80
C ALA A 15 2.97 5.47 18.92
N PRO A 16 2.34 5.13 20.06
CA PRO A 16 1.73 3.81 20.26
C PRO A 16 0.69 3.45 19.19
N SER A 17 -0.06 4.43 18.69
CA SER A 17 -1.07 4.25 17.64
C SER A 17 -0.52 3.59 16.36
N TYR A 18 0.74 3.88 16.00
CA TYR A 18 1.38 3.25 14.84
C TYR A 18 1.71 1.78 15.11
N ALA A 19 2.17 1.47 16.34
CA ALA A 19 2.43 0.09 16.75
C ALA A 19 1.13 -0.74 16.79
N ASP A 20 0.07 -0.18 17.37
CA ASP A 20 -1.26 -0.79 17.43
C ASP A 20 -1.81 -1.05 16.03
N ALA A 21 -1.66 -0.08 15.12
CA ALA A 21 -2.09 -0.22 13.74
C ALA A 21 -1.34 -1.33 13.00
N ALA A 22 -0.01 -1.41 13.13
CA ALA A 22 0.79 -2.46 12.51
C ALA A 22 0.40 -3.86 13.03
N THR A 23 0.24 -3.99 14.34
CA THR A 23 -0.22 -5.23 15.00
C THR A 23 -1.61 -5.64 14.51
N ARG A 24 -2.54 -4.68 14.43
CA ARG A 24 -3.90 -4.94 13.94
C ARG A 24 -3.93 -5.36 12.48
N VAL A 25 -3.14 -4.72 11.62
CA VAL A 25 -3.02 -5.11 10.20
C VAL A 25 -2.52 -6.53 10.07
N GLY A 26 -1.44 -6.91 10.76
CA GLY A 26 -0.90 -8.27 10.71
C GLY A 26 -1.93 -9.33 11.10
N ARG A 27 -2.65 -9.09 12.19
CA ARG A 27 -3.74 -9.98 12.63
C ARG A 27 -4.87 -10.07 11.63
N LEU A 28 -5.36 -8.93 11.11
CA LEU A 28 -6.45 -8.89 10.13
C LEU A 28 -6.10 -9.62 8.83
N LEU A 29 -4.87 -9.50 8.35
CA LEU A 29 -4.41 -10.24 7.16
C LEU A 29 -4.50 -11.74 7.41
N ALA A 30 -4.02 -12.22 8.57
CA ALA A 30 -4.08 -13.63 8.94
C ALA A 30 -5.52 -14.13 9.06
N GLU A 31 -6.38 -13.42 9.78
CA GLU A 31 -7.80 -13.76 10.00
C GLU A 31 -8.59 -13.84 8.70
N ASN A 32 -8.22 -13.04 7.70
CA ASN A 32 -8.84 -13.06 6.38
C ASN A 32 -8.15 -14.02 5.39
N GLY A 33 -7.17 -14.82 5.82
CA GLY A 33 -6.44 -15.76 4.97
C GLY A 33 -5.60 -15.09 3.89
N ILE A 34 -5.18 -13.84 4.12
CA ILE A 34 -4.37 -13.04 3.20
C ILE A 34 -2.90 -13.23 3.54
N THR A 35 -2.10 -13.65 2.58
CA THR A 35 -0.64 -13.77 2.76
C THR A 35 0.00 -12.39 2.82
N LEU A 36 0.73 -12.12 3.89
CA LEU A 36 1.58 -10.94 4.03
C LEU A 36 2.86 -11.11 3.22
N LEU A 37 3.12 -10.18 2.31
CA LEU A 37 4.42 -10.04 1.64
C LEU A 37 5.12 -8.80 2.22
N THR A 38 6.40 -8.91 2.61
CA THR A 38 7.18 -7.80 3.15
C THR A 38 8.67 -8.00 2.95
N GLU A 39 9.48 -6.98 3.21
CA GLU A 39 10.92 -6.99 2.92
C GLU A 39 11.75 -7.85 3.89
N GLY A 40 11.27 -8.06 5.09
CA GLY A 40 11.95 -8.90 6.09
C GLY A 40 13.04 -8.17 6.87
N VAL A 41 12.96 -6.85 6.99
CA VAL A 41 13.88 -6.05 7.82
C VAL A 41 13.74 -6.39 9.31
N MET A 42 12.56 -6.82 9.74
CA MET A 42 12.25 -7.34 11.09
C MET A 42 12.61 -6.37 12.23
N THR A 43 12.42 -5.08 11.98
CA THR A 43 12.56 -4.03 13.00
C THR A 43 11.41 -3.02 12.91
N GLY A 44 11.17 -2.24 13.95
CA GLY A 44 10.13 -1.21 13.96
C GLY A 44 8.73 -1.75 13.75
N LEU A 45 7.94 -1.08 12.92
CA LEU A 45 6.56 -1.47 12.62
C LEU A 45 6.48 -2.78 11.84
N GLU A 46 7.47 -3.08 11.01
CA GLU A 46 7.49 -4.33 10.25
C GLU A 46 7.61 -5.55 11.16
N ALA A 47 8.43 -5.49 12.20
CA ALA A 47 8.53 -6.59 13.18
C ALA A 47 7.17 -6.86 13.82
N LEU A 48 6.49 -5.84 14.32
CA LEU A 48 5.16 -5.95 14.94
C LEU A 48 4.12 -6.54 14.00
N LEU A 49 4.12 -6.08 12.75
CA LEU A 49 3.26 -6.58 11.69
C LEU A 49 3.47 -8.08 11.44
N VAL A 50 4.72 -8.50 11.27
CA VAL A 50 5.09 -9.90 10.98
C VAL A 50 4.80 -10.81 12.19
N GLU A 51 5.16 -10.37 13.39
CA GLU A 51 4.91 -11.12 14.63
C GLU A 51 3.42 -11.35 14.81
N SER A 52 2.60 -10.31 14.73
CA SER A 52 1.15 -10.41 14.91
C SER A 52 0.48 -11.27 13.84
N ALA A 53 0.94 -11.21 12.59
CA ALA A 53 0.43 -12.07 11.52
C ALA A 53 0.75 -13.55 11.80
N ARG A 54 1.96 -13.85 12.26
CA ARG A 54 2.38 -15.22 12.62
C ARG A 54 1.65 -15.75 13.86
N GLU A 55 1.50 -14.94 14.89
CA GLU A 55 0.75 -15.29 16.10
C GLU A 55 -0.71 -15.63 15.80
N ALA A 56 -1.30 -14.95 14.83
CA ALA A 56 -2.65 -15.24 14.34
C ALA A 56 -2.70 -16.40 13.31
N GLY A 57 -1.59 -17.11 13.09
CA GLY A 57 -1.52 -18.26 12.16
C GLY A 57 -1.47 -17.89 10.69
N GLY A 58 -1.17 -16.64 10.33
CA GLY A 58 -1.10 -16.14 8.97
C GLY A 58 0.17 -16.54 8.23
N ALA A 59 0.07 -16.60 6.91
CA ALA A 59 1.20 -16.84 6.03
C ALA A 59 1.98 -15.54 5.81
N VAL A 60 3.31 -15.60 6.01
CA VAL A 60 4.23 -14.47 5.78
C VAL A 60 5.32 -14.90 4.82
N VAL A 61 5.54 -14.12 3.78
CA VAL A 61 6.59 -14.32 2.79
C VAL A 61 7.51 -13.10 2.77
N LEU A 62 8.79 -13.33 3.02
CA LEU A 62 9.82 -12.30 2.99
C LEU A 62 10.46 -12.27 1.61
N LEU A 63 10.46 -11.11 0.98
CA LEU A 63 10.99 -10.88 -0.38
C LEU A 63 11.89 -9.65 -0.35
N PRO A 64 13.00 -9.64 -1.10
CA PRO A 64 13.78 -8.42 -1.29
C PRO A 64 12.90 -7.28 -1.81
N ARG A 65 13.25 -6.06 -1.46
CA ARG A 65 12.62 -4.85 -1.97
C ARG A 65 13.02 -4.65 -3.43
N ASP A 66 12.18 -5.14 -4.31
CA ASP A 66 12.34 -5.01 -5.76
C ASP A 66 10.95 -5.07 -6.45
N PRO A 67 10.87 -4.88 -7.75
CA PRO A 67 9.62 -5.03 -8.49
C PRO A 67 8.90 -6.38 -8.27
N ALA A 68 9.64 -7.46 -7.98
CA ALA A 68 9.02 -8.77 -7.75
C ALA A 68 8.10 -8.80 -6.51
N LEU A 69 8.36 -7.97 -5.49
CA LEU A 69 7.45 -7.81 -4.35
C LEU A 69 6.09 -7.27 -4.81
N VAL A 70 6.13 -6.23 -5.65
CA VAL A 70 4.92 -5.61 -6.22
C VAL A 70 4.22 -6.57 -7.19
N GLU A 71 4.97 -7.24 -8.07
CA GLU A 71 4.41 -8.18 -9.06
C GLU A 71 3.65 -9.33 -8.41
N LYS A 72 4.16 -9.87 -7.31
CA LYS A 72 3.55 -11.00 -6.59
C LYS A 72 2.35 -10.62 -5.74
N ALA A 73 2.16 -9.34 -5.43
CA ALA A 73 1.05 -8.85 -4.64
C ALA A 73 -0.21 -8.66 -5.48
N ASP A 74 -1.37 -8.84 -4.87
CA ASP A 74 -2.67 -8.49 -5.43
C ASP A 74 -3.12 -7.07 -5.01
N GLY A 75 -2.44 -6.50 -4.00
CA GLY A 75 -2.64 -5.14 -3.50
C GLY A 75 -1.43 -4.67 -2.71
N LEU A 76 -1.27 -3.37 -2.59
CA LEU A 76 -0.17 -2.72 -1.88
C LEU A 76 -0.73 -1.94 -0.69
N LEU A 77 -0.09 -2.02 0.47
CA LEU A 77 -0.50 -1.31 1.68
C LEU A 77 0.69 -0.59 2.30
N ALA A 78 0.57 0.71 2.51
CA ALA A 78 1.57 1.51 3.21
C ALA A 78 1.09 1.86 4.62
N LEU A 79 1.92 1.56 5.61
CA LEU A 79 1.80 2.00 6.99
C LEU A 79 2.60 3.29 7.19
N PRO A 80 2.32 4.08 8.24
CA PRO A 80 3.17 5.20 8.61
C PRO A 80 4.63 4.78 8.72
N GLN A 81 5.52 5.51 8.03
CA GLN A 81 6.95 5.20 8.03
C GLN A 81 7.75 6.48 8.16
N GLY A 82 8.85 6.73 8.46
CA GLY A 82 9.60 7.99 8.49
C GLY A 82 9.71 8.69 7.12
N VAL A 83 10.66 9.58 6.97
CA VAL A 83 10.85 10.45 5.79
C VAL A 83 10.99 9.70 4.44
N VAL A 84 11.39 8.43 4.48
CA VAL A 84 11.59 7.59 3.28
C VAL A 84 10.28 7.24 2.58
N THR A 85 9.14 7.38 3.25
CA THR A 85 7.83 6.86 2.82
C THR A 85 7.30 7.47 1.53
N PHE A 86 7.53 8.76 1.32
CA PHE A 86 6.96 9.45 0.15
C PHE A 86 7.63 8.98 -1.15
N ASP A 87 8.95 8.89 -1.14
CA ASP A 87 9.72 8.39 -2.27
C ASP A 87 9.34 6.92 -2.58
N GLU A 88 9.13 6.14 -1.54
CA GLU A 88 8.72 4.73 -1.65
C GLU A 88 7.32 4.57 -2.24
N ILE A 89 6.34 5.36 -1.80
CA ILE A 89 4.98 5.30 -2.36
C ILE A 89 4.99 5.68 -3.84
N PHE A 90 5.77 6.71 -4.21
CA PHE A 90 5.91 7.10 -5.62
C PHE A 90 6.64 6.04 -6.44
N GLN A 91 7.68 5.39 -5.90
CA GLN A 91 8.33 4.26 -6.55
C GLN A 91 7.38 3.08 -6.73
N LEU A 92 6.62 2.73 -5.69
CA LEU A 92 5.62 1.66 -5.76
C LEU A 92 4.56 1.94 -6.83
N TRP A 93 4.11 3.18 -6.95
CA TRP A 93 3.21 3.57 -8.02
C TRP A 93 3.87 3.50 -9.40
N SER A 94 5.15 3.86 -9.50
CA SER A 94 5.90 3.78 -10.76
C SER A 94 6.15 2.35 -11.22
N TRP A 95 6.22 1.39 -10.29
CA TRP A 95 6.40 -0.03 -10.60
C TRP A 95 5.11 -0.71 -11.07
N GLN A 96 3.96 -0.11 -10.80
CA GLN A 96 2.72 -0.56 -11.41
C GLN A 96 2.69 -0.13 -12.88
N ASN A 97 2.24 -1.04 -13.75
CA ASN A 97 2.08 -0.68 -15.16
C ASN A 97 1.05 0.46 -15.32
N PRO A 98 1.45 1.67 -15.75
CA PRO A 98 0.52 2.79 -15.87
C PRO A 98 -0.58 2.56 -16.92
N ALA A 99 -0.37 1.59 -17.83
CA ALA A 99 -1.33 1.21 -18.86
C ALA A 99 -2.36 0.18 -18.36
N ASP A 100 -2.08 -0.48 -17.22
CA ASP A 100 -2.93 -1.52 -16.64
C ASP A 100 -2.92 -1.44 -15.10
N PRO A 101 -3.63 -0.47 -14.53
CA PRO A 101 -3.70 -0.26 -13.09
C PRO A 101 -4.59 -1.33 -12.43
N GLU A 102 -4.03 -2.51 -12.16
CA GLU A 102 -4.80 -3.65 -11.66
C GLU A 102 -4.88 -3.75 -10.14
N LYS A 103 -4.00 -3.05 -9.40
CA LYS A 103 -3.82 -3.31 -7.97
C LYS A 103 -4.18 -2.11 -7.10
N PRO A 104 -5.07 -2.28 -6.08
CA PRO A 104 -5.35 -1.23 -5.14
C PRO A 104 -4.11 -0.88 -4.31
N THR A 105 -3.91 0.40 -4.04
CA THR A 105 -2.88 0.89 -3.13
C THR A 105 -3.55 1.53 -1.92
N GLY A 106 -3.42 0.91 -0.76
CA GLY A 106 -3.95 1.40 0.50
C GLY A 106 -2.93 2.27 1.25
N LEU A 107 -3.38 3.40 1.75
CA LEU A 107 -2.63 4.21 2.73
C LEU A 107 -3.35 4.16 4.07
N LEU A 108 -2.75 3.57 5.09
CA LEU A 108 -3.30 3.56 6.44
C LEU A 108 -2.95 4.87 7.14
N ASN A 109 -3.89 5.82 7.13
CA ASN A 109 -3.70 7.20 7.56
C ASN A 109 -3.89 7.37 9.08
N VAL A 110 -3.14 6.60 9.87
CA VAL A 110 -3.16 6.70 11.34
C VAL A 110 -2.73 8.10 11.77
N ASP A 111 -3.52 8.71 12.66
CA ASP A 111 -3.27 10.06 13.20
C ASP A 111 -3.05 11.13 12.12
N GLY A 112 -3.58 10.91 10.90
CA GLY A 112 -3.42 11.86 9.81
C GLY A 112 -2.02 11.90 9.19
N TYR A 113 -1.20 10.87 9.38
CA TYR A 113 0.18 10.80 8.90
C TYR A 113 0.32 11.16 7.41
N PHE A 114 -0.57 10.64 6.56
CA PHE A 114 -0.56 10.92 5.12
C PHE A 114 -1.35 12.18 4.74
N THR A 115 -1.98 12.88 5.69
CA THR A 115 -2.87 14.01 5.39
C THR A 115 -2.15 15.15 4.65
N ALA A 116 -0.89 15.43 5.01
CA ALA A 116 -0.10 16.47 4.33
C ALA A 116 0.21 16.09 2.88
N LEU A 117 0.52 14.81 2.62
CA LEU A 117 0.70 14.28 1.27
C LEU A 117 -0.57 14.44 0.45
N LEU A 118 -1.70 14.01 1.02
CA LEU A 118 -3.00 14.02 0.35
C LEU A 118 -3.52 15.44 0.07
N LYS A 119 -3.19 16.42 0.92
CA LYS A 119 -3.51 17.84 0.67
C LYS A 119 -2.72 18.43 -0.49
N ASN A 120 -1.46 18.03 -0.66
CA ASN A 120 -0.62 18.47 -1.78
C ASN A 120 -1.04 17.83 -3.11
N GLU A 121 -1.85 16.75 -3.10
CA GLU A 121 -2.45 16.20 -4.33
C GLU A 121 -3.40 17.18 -5.02
N SER A 122 -3.96 18.16 -4.30
CA SER A 122 -4.81 19.19 -4.88
C SER A 122 -4.02 20.32 -5.56
N ASP A 123 -2.71 20.41 -5.34
CA ASP A 123 -1.89 21.43 -5.97
C ASP A 123 -1.49 21.04 -7.40
N ALA A 124 -1.64 21.98 -8.33
CA ALA A 124 -1.44 21.81 -9.78
C ALA A 124 -0.10 21.18 -10.20
N ALA A 125 0.90 21.12 -9.30
CA ALA A 125 2.18 20.49 -9.53
C ALA A 125 2.09 18.95 -9.44
N VAL A 126 1.28 18.41 -8.52
CA VAL A 126 1.05 16.97 -8.38
C VAL A 126 0.06 16.49 -9.42
N GLU A 127 -0.92 17.31 -9.81
CA GLU A 127 -1.88 17.00 -10.88
C GLU A 127 -1.23 16.70 -12.24
N ARG A 128 -0.04 17.23 -12.50
CA ARG A 128 0.71 16.94 -13.73
C ARG A 128 1.55 15.67 -13.67
N PHE A 129 1.86 15.16 -12.46
CA PHE A 129 2.73 13.99 -12.29
C PHE A 129 1.96 12.70 -12.03
N VAL A 130 0.72 12.78 -11.52
CA VAL A 130 -0.12 11.62 -11.24
C VAL A 130 -1.30 11.59 -12.21
N ARG A 131 -1.39 10.57 -13.04
CA ARG A 131 -2.52 10.39 -13.96
C ARG A 131 -3.79 10.11 -13.16
N GLU A 132 -4.93 10.55 -13.66
CA GLU A 132 -6.26 10.35 -13.04
C GLU A 132 -6.55 8.85 -12.76
N THR A 133 -6.09 7.96 -13.64
CA THR A 133 -6.17 6.50 -13.46
C THR A 133 -5.34 6.02 -12.27
N GLN A 134 -4.20 6.62 -11.99
CA GLN A 134 -3.36 6.27 -10.84
C GLN A 134 -3.96 6.78 -9.51
N ARG A 135 -4.63 7.94 -9.53
CA ARG A 135 -5.38 8.45 -8.37
C ARG A 135 -6.50 7.51 -7.95
N GLY A 136 -7.26 6.99 -8.92
CA GLY A 136 -8.34 6.05 -8.67
C GLY A 136 -7.91 4.72 -8.02
N MET A 137 -6.60 4.45 -7.95
CA MET A 137 -6.05 3.25 -7.31
C MET A 137 -5.73 3.47 -5.83
N LEU A 138 -5.67 4.73 -5.37
CA LEU A 138 -5.31 5.06 -4.00
C LEU A 138 -6.54 5.04 -3.10
N ILE A 139 -6.46 4.22 -2.08
CA ILE A 139 -7.51 4.07 -1.06
C ILE A 139 -6.92 4.52 0.27
N VAL A 140 -7.60 5.44 0.95
CA VAL A 140 -7.11 6.02 2.21
C VAL A 140 -8.14 5.81 3.30
N ASP A 141 -7.72 5.24 4.41
CA ASP A 141 -8.54 5.11 5.60
C ASP A 141 -7.65 5.13 6.85
N ALA A 142 -8.19 5.57 7.98
CA ALA A 142 -7.51 5.51 9.27
C ALA A 142 -7.75 4.17 9.99
N ASP A 143 -8.80 3.44 9.65
CA ASP A 143 -9.12 2.14 10.21
C ASP A 143 -8.63 1.01 9.31
N PRO A 144 -7.80 0.09 9.84
CA PRO A 144 -7.22 -1.00 9.05
C PRO A 144 -8.25 -1.95 8.42
N GLU A 145 -9.34 -2.25 9.13
CA GLU A 145 -10.37 -3.18 8.64
C GLU A 145 -11.15 -2.58 7.48
N SER A 146 -11.56 -1.30 7.63
CA SER A 146 -12.23 -0.54 6.57
C SER A 146 -11.35 -0.42 5.34
N LEU A 147 -10.05 -0.13 5.52
CA LEU A 147 -9.08 -0.03 4.44
C LEU A 147 -8.94 -1.35 3.68
N LEU A 148 -8.73 -2.46 4.38
CA LEU A 148 -8.58 -3.79 3.75
C LEU A 148 -9.85 -4.22 3.02
N ARG A 149 -11.03 -3.90 3.55
CA ARG A 149 -12.32 -4.14 2.88
C ARG A 149 -12.43 -3.33 1.59
N ALA A 150 -12.13 -2.03 1.63
CA ALA A 150 -12.17 -1.17 0.46
C ALA A 150 -11.17 -1.62 -0.62
N MET A 151 -9.97 -2.08 -0.21
CA MET A 151 -8.99 -2.67 -1.11
C MET A 151 -9.49 -3.99 -1.74
N ALA A 152 -10.21 -4.83 -0.99
CA ALA A 152 -10.76 -6.09 -1.51
C ALA A 152 -11.90 -5.85 -2.51
N ASP A 153 -12.68 -4.79 -2.31
CA ASP A 153 -13.80 -4.39 -3.16
C ASP A 153 -13.37 -3.52 -4.36
N PHE A 154 -12.10 -3.18 -4.43
CA PHE A 154 -11.55 -2.34 -5.49
C PHE A 154 -11.86 -2.87 -6.89
N ARG A 155 -12.24 -1.96 -7.77
CA ARG A 155 -12.40 -2.20 -9.21
C ARG A 155 -11.48 -1.24 -9.96
N PRO A 156 -10.61 -1.74 -10.83
CA PRO A 156 -9.74 -0.89 -11.64
C PRO A 156 -10.55 0.15 -12.42
N PRO A 157 -10.11 1.41 -12.50
CA PRO A 157 -10.75 2.39 -13.37
C PRO A 157 -10.66 1.94 -14.83
N GLU A 158 -11.73 2.15 -15.60
CA GLU A 158 -11.75 1.82 -17.03
C GLU A 158 -10.66 2.62 -17.76
N THR A 159 -9.66 1.93 -18.27
CA THR A 159 -8.66 2.53 -19.15
C THR A 159 -9.30 2.85 -20.48
N ARG A 160 -9.52 4.14 -20.79
CA ARG A 160 -9.81 4.55 -22.17
C ARG A 160 -8.60 4.16 -23.02
N ARG A 161 -8.71 3.06 -23.76
CA ARG A 161 -7.76 2.74 -24.82
C ARG A 161 -7.79 3.88 -25.81
N HIS A 162 -6.79 4.77 -25.79
CA HIS A 162 -6.53 5.64 -26.92
C HIS A 162 -6.15 4.72 -28.08
N HIS A 163 -7.11 4.46 -28.96
CA HIS A 163 -6.80 4.01 -30.30
C HIS A 163 -5.98 5.14 -30.92
N ALA A 164 -4.67 4.90 -31.06
CA ALA A 164 -3.89 5.64 -32.02
C ALA A 164 -4.61 5.43 -33.36
N ARG A 165 -5.26 6.47 -33.85
CA ARG A 165 -5.68 6.50 -35.24
C ARG A 165 -4.40 6.57 -36.05
N ASP A 166 -4.13 5.51 -36.79
CA ASP A 166 -3.29 5.51 -37.95
C ASP A 166 -3.91 6.51 -38.93
N ASP A 167 -3.37 7.71 -38.99
CA ASP A 167 -3.56 8.60 -40.11
C ASP A 167 -2.40 8.35 -41.08
N GLN A 168 -2.79 7.75 -42.21
CA GLN A 168 -2.01 7.59 -43.43
C GLN A 168 -1.68 8.94 -44.05
#